data_ce51f58ccfd600b961c633b006ca00bf
#
_entry.id   ce51f58ccfd600b961c633b006ca00bf
#
_cell.length_a   1.000
_cell.length_b   1.000
_cell.length_c   1.000
_cell.angle_alpha   90.00
_cell.angle_beta   90.00
_cell.angle_gamma   90.00
#
_symmetry.space_group_name_H-M   'P 1'
#
loop_
_entity.id
_entity.type
_entity.pdbx_description
1 polymer ?
#
loop_
_entity_poly.entity_id
_entity_poly.type
_entity_poly.pdbx_seq_one_letter_code
_entity_poly.pdbx_strand_id
1 'polypeptide(L)'
;MSEEIFQKAEKRREAKGKGKKERYIHLNAEFQRIARRDKKDFLSDQCKEIEENNRMGKTRDLFKKIRDTKGTSHAKMGSIKDRNGMGLTEAEDIKKRWQEYTELYKRDLHNPDNHDDMITDLEPDILECEVKWALESITTNKASGGDGIPVELVQILKGDAVKVLPSIRHQIWKTQQWPHDWNMSVFIPIPKKGNAKECSNYCTIILISHPSKVMLKIL
;
A
#
# COMPACT_ATOMS: atom_id res chain seq x y z
N MET A 1 -17.72 11.97 -2.90
CA MET A 1 -17.42 12.90 -1.77
C MET A 1 -18.72 13.57 -1.39
N SER A 2 -19.10 13.51 -0.11
CA SER A 2 -20.34 14.07 0.39
C SER A 2 -20.27 15.59 0.49
N GLU A 3 -21.42 16.27 0.43
CA GLU A 3 -21.55 17.73 0.64
C GLU A 3 -20.99 18.14 2.00
N GLU A 4 -21.16 17.27 3.00
CA GLU A 4 -20.65 17.46 4.36
C GLU A 4 -19.12 17.68 4.40
N ILE A 5 -18.36 16.98 3.55
CA ILE A 5 -16.90 17.11 3.52
C ILE A 5 -16.44 18.47 2.99
N PHE A 6 -17.16 19.03 2.01
CA PHE A 6 -16.86 20.37 1.47
C PHE A 6 -17.10 21.44 2.51
N GLN A 7 -18.24 21.40 3.20
CA GLN A 7 -18.58 22.35 4.27
C GLN A 7 -17.56 22.30 5.43
N LYS A 8 -17.11 21.09 5.82
CA LYS A 8 -16.09 20.94 6.86
C LYS A 8 -14.71 21.41 6.39
N ALA A 9 -14.36 21.22 5.11
CA ALA A 9 -13.13 21.73 4.54
C ALA A 9 -13.07 23.27 4.58
N GLU A 10 -14.18 23.92 4.27
CA GLU A 10 -14.30 25.39 4.30
C GLU A 10 -14.17 25.94 5.70
N LYS A 11 -14.95 25.42 6.66
CA LYS A 11 -14.84 25.79 8.08
C LYS A 11 -13.42 25.58 8.64
N ARG A 12 -12.73 24.54 8.21
CA ARG A 12 -11.34 24.27 8.57
C ARG A 12 -10.39 25.32 8.01
N ARG A 13 -10.57 25.73 6.73
CA ARG A 13 -9.79 26.81 6.10
C ARG A 13 -9.98 28.13 6.83
N GLU A 14 -11.21 28.50 7.16
CA GLU A 14 -11.51 29.70 7.94
C GLU A 14 -10.85 29.68 9.32
N ALA A 15 -10.95 28.56 10.04
CA ALA A 15 -10.35 28.44 11.38
C ALA A 15 -8.82 28.60 11.31
N LYS A 16 -8.20 28.07 10.25
CA LYS A 16 -6.77 28.23 9.98
C LYS A 16 -6.41 29.69 9.69
N GLY A 17 -7.17 30.37 8.84
CA GLY A 17 -6.97 31.78 8.49
C GLY A 17 -7.15 32.74 9.67
N LYS A 18 -8.07 32.41 10.60
CA LYS A 18 -8.31 33.19 11.83
C LYS A 18 -7.40 32.82 13.00
N GLY A 19 -6.37 31.98 12.80
CA GLY A 19 -5.40 31.57 13.82
C GLY A 19 -5.99 30.76 14.99
N LYS A 20 -7.24 30.26 14.89
CA LYS A 20 -7.92 29.49 15.94
C LYS A 20 -7.45 28.06 15.98
N LYS A 21 -6.30 27.80 16.59
CA LYS A 21 -5.58 26.51 16.58
C LYS A 21 -6.42 25.34 17.11
N GLU A 22 -7.06 25.47 18.25
CA GLU A 22 -7.88 24.40 18.85
C GLU A 22 -9.07 24.04 17.96
N ARG A 23 -9.77 25.05 17.44
CA ARG A 23 -10.90 24.84 16.52
C ARG A 23 -10.44 24.17 15.21
N TYR A 24 -9.25 24.54 14.71
CA TYR A 24 -8.67 23.90 13.54
C TYR A 24 -8.38 22.42 13.79
N ILE A 25 -7.79 22.05 14.93
CA ILE A 25 -7.49 20.65 15.28
C ILE A 25 -8.78 19.83 15.33
N HIS A 26 -9.81 20.33 16.00
CA HIS A 26 -11.11 19.65 16.07
C HIS A 26 -11.75 19.46 14.70
N LEU A 27 -11.85 20.52 13.89
CA LEU A 27 -12.41 20.45 12.54
C LEU A 27 -11.58 19.55 11.60
N ASN A 28 -10.27 19.49 11.79
CA ASN A 28 -9.42 18.60 11.02
C ASN A 28 -9.66 17.12 11.38
N ALA A 29 -9.86 16.80 12.66
CA ALA A 29 -10.21 15.44 13.09
C ALA A 29 -11.57 15.01 12.53
N GLU A 30 -12.59 15.88 12.58
CA GLU A 30 -13.90 15.61 11.99
C GLU A 30 -13.81 15.43 10.47
N PHE A 31 -13.09 16.31 9.77
CA PHE A 31 -12.85 16.20 8.32
C PHE A 31 -12.23 14.85 7.97
N GLN A 32 -11.19 14.43 8.69
CA GLN A 32 -10.54 13.14 8.45
C GLN A 32 -11.50 11.96 8.69
N ARG A 33 -12.35 12.05 9.70
CA ARG A 33 -13.34 10.99 9.97
C ARG A 33 -14.36 10.87 8.84
N ILE A 34 -14.88 11.99 8.35
CA ILE A 34 -15.83 12.01 7.23
C ILE A 34 -15.15 11.50 5.95
N ALA A 35 -13.94 11.97 5.65
CA ALA A 35 -13.19 11.53 4.47
C ALA A 35 -12.94 10.02 4.46
N ARG A 36 -12.63 9.43 5.63
CA ARG A 36 -12.44 7.98 5.75
C ARG A 36 -13.75 7.21 5.55
N ARG A 37 -14.87 7.72 6.08
CA ARG A 37 -16.21 7.15 5.88
C ARG A 37 -16.58 7.17 4.40
N ASP A 38 -16.50 8.33 3.76
CA ASP A 38 -16.83 8.51 2.34
C ASP A 38 -15.98 7.60 1.45
N LYS A 39 -14.67 7.48 1.76
CA LYS A 39 -13.78 6.57 1.03
C LYS A 39 -14.20 5.10 1.22
N LYS A 40 -14.55 4.71 2.44
CA LYS A 40 -15.00 3.35 2.74
C LYS A 40 -16.29 3.02 1.99
N ASP A 41 -17.26 3.93 2.00
CA ASP A 41 -18.56 3.74 1.34
C ASP A 41 -18.36 3.64 -0.18
N PHE A 42 -17.55 4.53 -0.76
CA PHE A 42 -17.19 4.47 -2.19
C PHE A 42 -16.55 3.13 -2.56
N LEU A 43 -15.53 2.68 -1.80
CA LEU A 43 -14.88 1.40 -2.07
C LEU A 43 -15.83 0.22 -1.89
N SER A 44 -16.71 0.26 -0.89
CA SER A 44 -17.74 -0.77 -0.68
C SER A 44 -18.66 -0.89 -1.90
N ASP A 45 -19.10 0.24 -2.47
CA ASP A 45 -19.95 0.23 -3.64
C ASP A 45 -19.21 -0.27 -4.89
N GLN A 46 -17.94 0.13 -5.07
CA GLN A 46 -17.10 -0.39 -6.15
C GLN A 46 -16.94 -1.92 -6.04
N CYS A 47 -16.77 -2.40 -4.83
CA CYS A 47 -16.61 -3.83 -4.56
C CYS A 47 -17.87 -4.62 -4.89
N LYS A 48 -19.06 -4.13 -4.50
CA LYS A 48 -20.34 -4.76 -4.83
C LYS A 48 -20.52 -4.87 -6.35
N GLU A 49 -20.18 -3.81 -7.08
CA GLU A 49 -20.27 -3.79 -8.55
C GLU A 49 -19.29 -4.80 -9.19
N ILE A 50 -18.07 -4.90 -8.66
CA ILE A 50 -17.07 -5.89 -9.09
C ILE A 50 -17.59 -7.31 -8.84
N GLU A 51 -18.17 -7.58 -7.67
CA GLU A 51 -18.72 -8.86 -7.29
C GLU A 51 -19.92 -9.25 -8.20
N GLU A 52 -20.80 -8.28 -8.50
CA GLU A 52 -21.93 -8.48 -9.40
C GLU A 52 -21.46 -8.80 -10.83
N ASN A 53 -20.48 -8.05 -11.36
CA ASN A 53 -19.90 -8.32 -12.67
C ASN A 53 -19.25 -9.73 -12.73
N ASN A 54 -18.60 -10.15 -11.65
CA ASN A 54 -18.03 -11.49 -11.54
C ASN A 54 -19.11 -12.58 -11.56
N ARG A 55 -20.19 -12.41 -10.79
CA ARG A 55 -21.33 -13.33 -10.78
C ARG A 55 -22.02 -13.45 -12.14
N MET A 56 -22.09 -12.34 -12.89
CA MET A 56 -22.68 -12.30 -14.24
C MET A 56 -21.72 -12.79 -15.33
N GLY A 57 -20.49 -13.16 -15.01
CA GLY A 57 -19.49 -13.57 -15.99
C GLY A 57 -19.00 -12.45 -16.92
N LYS A 58 -19.24 -11.18 -16.56
CA LYS A 58 -18.84 -9.98 -17.35
C LYS A 58 -17.35 -9.65 -17.12
N THR A 59 -16.47 -10.53 -17.56
CA THR A 59 -15.03 -10.46 -17.34
C THR A 59 -14.42 -9.13 -17.78
N ARG A 60 -14.85 -8.57 -18.92
CA ARG A 60 -14.34 -7.30 -19.43
C ARG A 60 -14.67 -6.12 -18.50
N ASP A 61 -15.92 -6.06 -18.02
CA ASP A 61 -16.37 -5.00 -17.12
C ASP A 61 -15.76 -5.15 -15.74
N LEU A 62 -15.59 -6.38 -15.26
CA LEU A 62 -14.88 -6.73 -14.06
C LEU A 62 -13.44 -6.16 -14.08
N PHE A 63 -12.64 -6.50 -15.09
CA PHE A 63 -11.26 -6.02 -15.19
C PHE A 63 -11.15 -4.52 -15.44
N LYS A 64 -12.11 -3.93 -16.17
CA LYS A 64 -12.19 -2.47 -16.32
C LYS A 64 -12.39 -1.80 -14.96
N LYS A 65 -13.36 -2.29 -14.17
CA LYS A 65 -13.68 -1.72 -12.87
C LYS A 65 -12.53 -1.85 -11.88
N ILE A 66 -11.86 -3.00 -11.85
CA ILE A 66 -10.65 -3.19 -11.03
C ILE A 66 -9.57 -2.17 -11.42
N ARG A 67 -9.37 -1.93 -12.71
CA ARG A 67 -8.39 -0.96 -13.22
C ARG A 67 -8.74 0.48 -12.85
N ASP A 68 -10.02 0.84 -12.92
CA ASP A 68 -10.51 2.17 -12.57
C ASP A 68 -10.41 2.42 -11.03
N THR A 69 -10.50 1.36 -10.22
CA THR A 69 -10.33 1.42 -8.77
C THR A 69 -8.86 1.58 -8.35
N LYS A 70 -7.92 1.16 -9.21
CA LYS A 70 -6.48 1.42 -9.02
C LYS A 70 -6.22 2.92 -9.18
N GLY A 71 -6.05 3.62 -8.08
CA GLY A 71 -5.75 5.06 -8.10
C GLY A 71 -4.39 5.34 -8.75
N THR A 72 -4.34 6.29 -9.66
CA THR A 72 -3.07 6.87 -10.13
C THR A 72 -2.56 7.85 -9.07
N SER A 73 -1.60 7.44 -8.28
CA SER A 73 -0.93 8.33 -7.33
C SER A 73 0.27 8.99 -8.01
N HIS A 74 0.18 10.30 -8.22
CA HIS A 74 1.33 11.09 -8.64
C HIS A 74 1.99 11.73 -7.41
N ALA A 75 3.14 11.22 -7.02
CA ALA A 75 3.96 11.85 -6.00
C ALA A 75 4.57 13.15 -6.56
N LYS A 76 4.29 14.28 -5.91
CA LYS A 76 5.03 15.53 -6.19
C LYS A 76 6.39 15.40 -5.51
N MET A 77 7.42 15.10 -6.28
CA MET A 77 8.79 15.09 -5.80
C MET A 77 9.36 16.52 -5.85
N GLY A 78 9.86 17.00 -4.71
CA GLY A 78 10.68 18.21 -4.67
C GLY A 78 12.08 17.93 -5.20
N SER A 79 12.89 19.00 -5.38
CA SER A 79 14.30 18.84 -5.77
C SER A 79 15.10 18.16 -4.65
N ILE A 80 15.99 17.22 -5.00
CA ILE A 80 16.95 16.58 -4.09
C ILE A 80 18.37 16.82 -4.57
N LYS A 81 19.36 16.66 -3.70
CA LYS A 81 20.77 16.77 -4.04
C LYS A 81 21.34 15.42 -4.49
N ASP A 82 22.23 15.48 -5.47
CA ASP A 82 23.08 14.34 -5.83
C ASP A 82 24.18 14.10 -4.77
N ARG A 83 25.11 13.17 -5.05
CA ARG A 83 26.26 12.90 -4.15
C ARG A 83 27.26 14.06 -4.05
N ASN A 84 27.27 14.95 -5.04
CA ASN A 84 28.17 16.11 -5.14
C ASN A 84 27.53 17.39 -4.58
N GLY A 85 26.28 17.30 -4.07
CA GLY A 85 25.54 18.44 -3.53
C GLY A 85 24.80 19.27 -4.58
N MET A 86 24.80 18.86 -5.86
CA MET A 86 24.08 19.51 -6.95
C MET A 86 22.58 19.21 -6.84
N GLY A 87 21.73 20.21 -7.07
CA GLY A 87 20.27 20.06 -7.04
C GLY A 87 19.74 19.36 -8.28
N LEU A 88 19.06 18.23 -8.09
CA LEU A 88 18.35 17.50 -9.13
C LEU A 88 16.89 17.98 -9.17
N THR A 89 16.41 18.31 -10.37
CA THR A 89 15.03 18.78 -10.60
C THR A 89 14.25 17.85 -11.54
N GLU A 90 14.97 17.13 -12.40
CA GLU A 90 14.36 16.19 -13.34
C GLU A 90 13.89 14.92 -12.63
N ALA A 91 12.66 14.46 -12.98
CA ALA A 91 12.03 13.33 -12.31
C ALA A 91 12.83 12.03 -12.43
N GLU A 92 13.45 11.78 -13.58
CA GLU A 92 14.27 10.59 -13.82
C GLU A 92 15.56 10.60 -13.02
N ASP A 93 16.23 11.75 -12.91
CA ASP A 93 17.45 11.92 -12.11
C ASP A 93 17.15 11.75 -10.62
N ILE A 94 16.03 12.31 -10.16
CA ILE A 94 15.54 12.15 -8.79
C ILE A 94 15.26 10.67 -8.50
N LYS A 95 14.58 9.97 -9.42
CA LYS A 95 14.29 8.54 -9.31
C LYS A 95 15.57 7.71 -9.26
N LYS A 96 16.52 7.98 -10.14
CA LYS A 96 17.83 7.33 -10.15
C LYS A 96 18.58 7.54 -8.84
N ARG A 97 18.55 8.76 -8.30
CA ARG A 97 19.17 9.09 -7.01
C ARG A 97 18.53 8.30 -5.86
N TRP A 98 17.22 8.13 -5.87
CA TRP A 98 16.54 7.29 -4.88
C TRP A 98 16.88 5.82 -5.03
N GLN A 99 17.02 5.31 -6.25
CA GLN A 99 17.47 3.93 -6.50
C GLN A 99 18.88 3.72 -5.94
N GLU A 100 19.82 4.59 -6.23
CA GLU A 100 21.18 4.53 -5.67
C GLU A 100 21.18 4.55 -4.14
N TYR A 101 20.32 5.37 -3.54
CA TYR A 101 20.21 5.46 -2.07
C TYR A 101 19.63 4.20 -1.46
N THR A 102 18.63 3.60 -2.08
CA THR A 102 18.03 2.34 -1.60
C THR A 102 18.95 1.13 -1.79
N GLU A 103 19.78 1.12 -2.83
CA GLU A 103 20.78 0.06 -3.02
C GLU A 103 21.83 0.00 -1.90
N LEU A 104 22.16 1.13 -1.28
CA LEU A 104 23.05 1.15 -0.11
C LEU A 104 22.45 0.38 1.08
N TYR A 105 21.14 0.49 1.31
CA TYR A 105 20.47 -0.27 2.37
C TYR A 105 20.36 -1.76 2.09
N LYS A 106 20.24 -2.16 0.81
CA LYS A 106 20.21 -3.58 0.44
C LYS A 106 21.54 -4.27 0.74
N ARG A 107 22.66 -3.58 0.59
CA ARG A 107 23.99 -4.13 0.92
C ARG A 107 24.15 -4.44 2.40
N ASP A 108 23.60 -3.58 3.27
CA ASP A 108 23.67 -3.79 4.72
C ASP A 108 22.75 -4.93 5.21
N LEU A 109 21.70 -5.26 4.43
CA LEU A 109 20.78 -6.37 4.74
C LEU A 109 21.27 -7.71 4.14
N HIS A 110 22.22 -7.68 3.22
CA HIS A 110 22.85 -8.86 2.65
C HIS A 110 24.20 -9.15 3.34
N ASN A 111 24.14 -9.46 4.64
CA ASN A 111 25.15 -10.30 5.24
C ASN A 111 24.61 -11.75 5.14
N PRO A 112 25.10 -12.57 4.20
CA PRO A 112 24.71 -13.97 4.14
C PRO A 112 25.54 -14.75 5.17
N ASP A 113 25.33 -14.50 6.46
CA ASP A 113 25.71 -15.46 7.46
C ASP A 113 24.74 -16.63 7.36
N ASN A 114 25.15 -17.57 6.52
CA ASN A 114 24.91 -19.01 6.62
C ASN A 114 23.72 -19.42 7.48
N HIS A 115 22.52 -19.39 6.94
CA HIS A 115 21.53 -20.40 7.26
C HIS A 115 21.31 -21.24 6.00
N ASP A 116 22.22 -22.20 5.85
CA ASP A 116 22.00 -23.44 5.10
C ASP A 116 21.04 -24.31 5.94
N ASP A 117 19.90 -23.74 6.29
CA ASP A 117 18.81 -24.48 6.90
C ASP A 117 18.22 -25.35 5.79
N MET A 118 18.64 -26.61 5.82
CA MET A 118 17.99 -27.67 5.09
C MET A 118 16.48 -27.53 5.29
N ILE A 119 15.81 -27.10 4.22
CA ILE A 119 14.35 -27.05 4.13
C ILE A 119 13.87 -28.48 4.28
N THR A 120 13.49 -28.85 5.49
CA THR A 120 12.91 -30.14 5.77
C THR A 120 11.48 -30.16 5.20
N ASP A 121 11.17 -31.23 4.47
CA ASP A 121 9.89 -31.52 3.79
C ASP A 121 8.64 -31.57 4.70
N LEU A 122 8.68 -31.00 5.90
CA LEU A 122 7.72 -31.19 6.98
C LEU A 122 6.98 -29.91 7.39
N GLU A 123 6.91 -28.88 6.55
CA GLU A 123 6.02 -27.77 6.90
C GLU A 123 4.57 -28.17 6.72
N PRO A 124 3.74 -28.00 7.77
CA PRO A 124 2.33 -28.35 7.73
C PRO A 124 1.57 -27.52 6.69
N ASP A 125 0.54 -28.11 6.10
CA ASP A 125 -0.35 -27.38 5.19
C ASP A 125 -0.97 -26.17 5.88
N ILE A 126 -1.12 -25.07 5.12
CA ILE A 126 -1.83 -23.89 5.62
C ILE A 126 -3.27 -24.26 5.92
N LEU A 127 -3.69 -24.03 7.14
CA LEU A 127 -5.07 -24.24 7.57
C LEU A 127 -5.96 -23.07 7.11
N GLU A 128 -7.21 -23.37 6.76
CA GLU A 128 -8.19 -22.34 6.41
C GLU A 128 -8.38 -21.28 7.52
N CYS A 129 -8.24 -21.68 8.79
CA CYS A 129 -8.35 -20.77 9.91
C CYS A 129 -7.20 -19.75 9.96
N GLU A 130 -5.98 -20.12 9.55
CA GLU A 130 -4.81 -19.22 9.47
C GLU A 130 -5.01 -18.18 8.39
N VAL A 131 -5.51 -18.59 7.22
CA VAL A 131 -5.85 -17.66 6.13
C VAL A 131 -6.94 -16.68 6.57
N LYS A 132 -7.99 -17.17 7.21
CA LYS A 132 -9.08 -16.34 7.76
C LYS A 132 -8.54 -15.35 8.78
N TRP A 133 -7.74 -15.82 9.73
CA TRP A 133 -7.12 -14.96 10.75
C TRP A 133 -6.21 -13.90 10.12
N ALA A 134 -5.37 -14.28 9.17
CA ALA A 134 -4.49 -13.35 8.47
C ALA A 134 -5.28 -12.26 7.74
N LEU A 135 -6.33 -12.62 7.01
CA LEU A 135 -7.22 -11.68 6.31
C LEU A 135 -7.96 -10.74 7.28
N GLU A 136 -8.42 -11.24 8.43
CA GLU A 136 -9.10 -10.43 9.45
C GLU A 136 -8.16 -9.50 10.20
N SER A 137 -6.91 -9.90 10.34
CA SER A 137 -5.87 -9.11 11.03
C SER A 137 -5.37 -7.90 10.23
N ILE A 138 -5.68 -7.81 8.93
CA ILE A 138 -5.29 -6.67 8.10
C ILE A 138 -6.28 -5.52 8.32
N THR A 139 -5.73 -4.39 8.77
CA THR A 139 -6.52 -3.17 9.01
C THR A 139 -6.88 -2.46 7.73
N THR A 140 -8.13 -1.97 7.63
CA THR A 140 -8.64 -1.17 6.53
C THR A 140 -8.02 0.24 6.45
N ASN A 141 -8.28 0.96 5.37
CA ASN A 141 -7.77 2.32 5.13
C ASN A 141 -6.25 2.44 5.10
N LYS A 142 -5.55 1.38 4.70
CA LYS A 142 -4.12 1.38 4.44
C LYS A 142 -3.84 1.66 2.97
N ALA A 143 -2.66 2.24 2.70
CA ALA A 143 -2.20 2.45 1.33
C ALA A 143 -1.93 1.09 0.66
N SER A 144 -2.32 0.98 -0.61
CA SER A 144 -2.04 -0.17 -1.45
C SER A 144 -0.55 -0.29 -1.77
N GLY A 145 -0.09 -1.49 -2.09
CA GLY A 145 1.24 -1.72 -2.62
C GLY A 145 1.39 -1.32 -4.09
N GLY A 146 2.40 -1.84 -4.76
CA GLY A 146 2.68 -1.58 -6.18
C GLY A 146 1.60 -2.07 -7.13
N ASP A 147 0.81 -3.05 -6.71
CA ASP A 147 -0.35 -3.58 -7.43
C ASP A 147 -1.55 -2.61 -7.47
N GLY A 148 -1.55 -1.58 -6.61
CA GLY A 148 -2.64 -0.61 -6.48
C GLY A 148 -3.95 -1.19 -5.93
N ILE A 149 -3.94 -2.43 -5.41
CA ILE A 149 -5.14 -3.10 -4.90
C ILE A 149 -5.40 -2.68 -3.45
N PRO A 150 -6.53 -2.03 -3.15
CA PRO A 150 -6.87 -1.67 -1.77
C PRO A 150 -7.20 -2.92 -0.93
N VAL A 151 -6.92 -2.83 0.37
CA VAL A 151 -7.15 -3.94 1.31
C VAL A 151 -8.61 -4.35 1.38
N GLU A 152 -9.53 -3.44 1.18
CA GLU A 152 -10.97 -3.67 1.18
C GLU A 152 -11.38 -4.68 0.10
N LEU A 153 -10.75 -4.65 -1.08
CA LEU A 153 -10.95 -5.66 -2.13
C LEU A 153 -10.47 -7.04 -1.68
N VAL A 154 -9.30 -7.11 -1.04
CA VAL A 154 -8.76 -8.39 -0.54
C VAL A 154 -9.66 -8.98 0.53
N GLN A 155 -10.25 -8.15 1.37
CA GLN A 155 -11.18 -8.60 2.42
C GLN A 155 -12.52 -9.14 1.88
N ILE A 156 -12.99 -8.65 0.74
CA ILE A 156 -14.23 -9.15 0.10
C ILE A 156 -14.02 -10.57 -0.43
N LEU A 157 -12.83 -10.85 -0.92
CA LEU A 157 -12.47 -12.16 -1.45
C LEU A 157 -12.22 -13.23 -0.36
N LYS A 158 -12.62 -13.00 0.90
CA LYS A 158 -12.32 -13.92 2.03
C LYS A 158 -12.61 -15.39 1.71
N GLY A 159 -13.75 -15.69 1.15
CA GLY A 159 -14.15 -17.05 0.82
C GLY A 159 -13.31 -17.69 -0.29
N ASP A 160 -12.97 -16.92 -1.31
CA ASP A 160 -12.16 -17.37 -2.44
C ASP A 160 -10.67 -17.36 -2.09
N ALA A 161 -10.21 -16.39 -1.30
CA ALA A 161 -8.83 -16.32 -0.83
C ALA A 161 -8.44 -17.56 0.00
N VAL A 162 -9.35 -18.05 0.85
CA VAL A 162 -9.13 -19.27 1.64
C VAL A 162 -8.86 -20.48 0.74
N LYS A 163 -9.48 -20.54 -0.44
CA LYS A 163 -9.30 -21.64 -1.40
C LYS A 163 -8.05 -21.47 -2.27
N VAL A 164 -7.72 -20.22 -2.63
CA VAL A 164 -6.69 -19.91 -3.62
C VAL A 164 -5.31 -19.73 -2.99
N LEU A 165 -5.20 -19.13 -1.80
CA LEU A 165 -3.91 -18.86 -1.15
C LEU A 165 -3.10 -20.14 -0.85
N PRO A 166 -3.68 -21.27 -0.41
CA PRO A 166 -2.94 -22.51 -0.25
C PRO A 166 -2.34 -23.02 -1.57
N SER A 167 -3.07 -22.89 -2.68
CA SER A 167 -2.60 -23.28 -4.01
C SER A 167 -1.45 -22.37 -4.48
N ILE A 168 -1.54 -21.07 -4.23
CA ILE A 168 -0.46 -20.11 -4.54
C ILE A 168 0.78 -20.43 -3.71
N ARG A 169 0.63 -20.72 -2.40
CA ARG A 169 1.77 -21.13 -1.56
C ARG A 169 2.44 -22.38 -2.11
N HIS A 170 1.65 -23.42 -2.41
CA HIS A 170 2.20 -24.65 -2.99
C HIS A 170 2.98 -24.37 -4.27
N GLN A 171 2.48 -23.48 -5.12
CA GLN A 171 3.17 -23.07 -6.35
C GLN A 171 4.48 -22.33 -6.03
N ILE A 172 4.48 -21.37 -5.10
CA ILE A 172 5.66 -20.65 -4.66
C ILE A 172 6.69 -21.63 -4.11
N TRP A 173 6.27 -22.57 -3.27
CA TRP A 173 7.13 -23.58 -2.67
C TRP A 173 7.79 -24.47 -3.74
N LYS A 174 6.98 -24.97 -4.69
CA LYS A 174 7.45 -25.82 -5.77
C LYS A 174 8.38 -25.13 -6.74
N THR A 175 8.12 -23.86 -7.05
CA THR A 175 8.88 -23.10 -8.07
C THR A 175 9.96 -22.21 -7.48
N GLN A 176 9.94 -21.97 -6.15
CA GLN A 176 10.77 -20.97 -5.46
C GLN A 176 10.59 -19.55 -6.05
N GLN A 177 9.47 -19.31 -6.70
CA GLN A 177 9.19 -18.04 -7.36
C GLN A 177 7.91 -17.40 -6.79
N TRP A 178 8.06 -16.19 -6.29
CA TRP A 178 6.93 -15.35 -5.89
C TRP A 178 6.25 -14.74 -7.11
N PRO A 179 4.92 -14.54 -7.08
CA PRO A 179 4.25 -13.75 -8.10
C PRO A 179 4.94 -12.39 -8.27
N HIS A 180 5.17 -11.98 -9.53
CA HIS A 180 5.93 -10.77 -9.84
C HIS A 180 5.42 -9.54 -9.07
N ASP A 181 4.11 -9.31 -9.07
CA ASP A 181 3.50 -8.15 -8.40
C ASP A 181 3.64 -8.18 -6.87
N TRP A 182 3.87 -9.37 -6.27
CA TRP A 182 4.08 -9.51 -4.84
C TRP A 182 5.52 -9.20 -4.42
N ASN A 183 6.46 -9.31 -5.35
CA ASN A 183 7.85 -8.90 -5.16
C ASN A 183 8.05 -7.39 -5.34
N MET A 184 7.04 -6.70 -5.90
CA MET A 184 7.13 -5.27 -6.12
C MET A 184 6.84 -4.48 -4.85
N SER A 185 7.78 -3.64 -4.47
CA SER A 185 7.63 -2.72 -3.33
C SER A 185 7.62 -1.27 -3.79
N VAL A 186 6.76 -0.47 -3.20
CA VAL A 186 6.74 0.98 -3.42
C VAL A 186 7.44 1.67 -2.25
N PHE A 187 8.50 2.40 -2.54
CA PHE A 187 9.23 3.19 -1.56
C PHE A 187 8.65 4.60 -1.50
N ILE A 188 8.22 4.99 -0.30
CA ILE A 188 7.70 6.35 -0.04
C ILE A 188 8.67 7.06 0.89
N PRO A 189 9.45 8.02 0.39
CA PRO A 189 10.33 8.83 1.22
C PRO A 189 9.50 9.88 1.98
N ILE A 190 9.59 9.87 3.31
CA ILE A 190 8.95 10.83 4.20
C ILE A 190 10.01 11.76 4.76
N PRO A 191 9.91 13.09 4.54
CA PRO A 191 10.89 14.03 5.06
C PRO A 191 10.87 14.07 6.58
N LYS A 192 12.06 13.96 7.19
CA LYS A 192 12.30 14.26 8.60
C LYS A 192 12.43 15.78 8.79
N LYS A 193 12.56 16.22 10.03
CA LYS A 193 12.96 17.60 10.33
C LYS A 193 14.38 17.83 9.82
N GLY A 194 14.58 18.85 9.00
CA GLY A 194 15.90 19.20 8.45
C GLY A 194 15.85 19.61 6.98
N ASN A 195 16.96 19.48 6.29
CA ASN A 195 17.08 19.85 4.89
C ASN A 195 16.40 18.80 3.99
N ALA A 196 15.25 19.12 3.44
CA ALA A 196 14.47 18.25 2.56
C ALA A 196 15.16 17.94 1.20
N LYS A 197 16.33 18.55 0.92
CA LYS A 197 17.09 18.27 -0.29
C LYS A 197 18.07 17.10 -0.16
N GLU A 198 18.24 16.54 1.05
CA GLU A 198 19.17 15.44 1.31
C GLU A 198 18.42 14.13 1.55
N CYS A 199 18.78 13.06 0.84
CA CYS A 199 18.13 11.74 0.99
C CYS A 199 18.26 11.20 2.42
N SER A 200 19.35 11.49 3.14
CA SER A 200 19.56 11.10 4.55
C SER A 200 18.53 11.69 5.51
N ASN A 201 17.91 12.79 5.15
CA ASN A 201 16.85 13.44 5.92
C ASN A 201 15.45 12.87 5.66
N TYR A 202 15.37 11.69 5.05
CA TYR A 202 14.11 10.99 4.84
C TYR A 202 14.06 9.69 5.62
N CYS A 203 12.87 9.32 6.04
CA CYS A 203 12.52 7.98 6.48
C CYS A 203 11.76 7.31 5.35
N THR A 204 12.16 6.11 4.97
CA THR A 204 11.49 5.39 3.88
C THR A 204 10.44 4.44 4.44
N ILE A 205 9.20 4.58 3.96
CA ILE A 205 8.15 3.58 4.17
C ILE A 205 8.10 2.69 2.95
N ILE A 206 8.05 1.38 3.19
CA ILE A 206 7.92 0.39 2.14
C ILE A 206 6.48 -0.12 2.13
N LEU A 207 5.81 0.00 0.98
CA LEU A 207 4.49 -0.56 0.77
C LEU A 207 4.62 -1.81 -0.11
N ILE A 208 4.21 -2.94 0.42
CA ILE A 208 4.06 -4.20 -0.31
C ILE A 208 2.58 -4.47 -0.55
N SER A 209 2.25 -5.33 -1.50
CA SER A 209 0.88 -5.71 -1.83
C SER A 209 0.15 -6.30 -0.61
N HIS A 210 -1.16 -6.12 -0.53
CA HIS A 210 -1.94 -6.68 0.57
C HIS A 210 -2.01 -8.21 0.54
N PRO A 211 -2.15 -8.88 -0.63
CA PRO A 211 -2.01 -10.33 -0.71
C PRO A 211 -0.65 -10.85 -0.21
N SER A 212 0.44 -10.16 -0.56
CA SER A 212 1.77 -10.49 -0.04
C SER A 212 1.83 -10.38 1.49
N LYS A 213 1.23 -9.33 2.09
CA LYS A 213 1.15 -9.20 3.56
C LYS A 213 0.35 -10.33 4.21
N VAL A 214 -0.75 -10.78 3.57
CA VAL A 214 -1.51 -11.94 4.06
C VAL A 214 -0.62 -13.17 4.08
N MET A 215 0.07 -13.45 2.97
CA MET A 215 0.95 -14.60 2.86
C MET A 215 2.08 -14.57 3.91
N LEU A 216 2.75 -13.42 4.07
CA LEU A 216 3.80 -13.24 5.08
C LEU A 216 3.34 -13.36 6.54
N LYS A 217 2.05 -13.32 6.80
CA LYS A 217 1.49 -13.54 8.14
C LYS A 217 1.17 -15.01 8.41
N ILE A 218 1.07 -15.80 7.37
CA ILE A 218 0.77 -17.23 7.45
C ILE A 218 2.07 -18.03 7.51
N LEU A 219 3.13 -17.53 6.86
CA LEU A 219 4.49 -18.09 6.94
C LEU A 219 5.16 -17.73 8.26
#